data_5d2144fee013848005ac0f5a1baf0852
#
_entry.id   5d2144fee013848005ac0f5a1baf0852
#
_cell.length_a   1.000
_cell.length_b   1.000
_cell.length_c   1.000
_cell.angle_alpha   90.00
_cell.angle_beta   90.00
_cell.angle_gamma   90.00
#
_symmetry.space_group_name_H-M   'P 1'
#
loop_
_entity.id
_entity.type
_entity.pdbx_description
1 polymer ?
#
loop_
_entity_poly.entity_id
_entity_poly.type
_entity_poly.pdbx_seq_one_letter_code
_entity_poly.pdbx_strand_id
1 'polypeptide(L)'
;GEFWEMRKPTTRLVPWVGGKGQLMWAIQMLLPSHYKTLVDVFGGSGIITLNTAVPRGCLQIYNDLNHDLYNLLFCAKERPMELVRELGFLPINAHDEFDVLQRQLRGEDFTMEYMEQQLDLTEILLQPPQAEIVRQLLLERGSLGNVRRAAAFYKLQRYSYNSSGDSYGGGSCDIRRFFHDIWECSHRLKNVVLENKDFESIIAAHNDPQTV
;
A
#
# COMPACT_ATOMS: atom_id res chain seq x y z
N GLY A 1 -9.94 -17.81 28.02
CA GLY A 1 -10.44 -16.64 27.29
C GLY A 1 -9.34 -15.73 26.77
N GLU A 2 -8.23 -15.61 27.49
CA GLU A 2 -7.15 -14.65 27.15
C GLU A 2 -6.22 -15.10 26.00
N PHE A 3 -6.18 -16.38 25.72
CA PHE A 3 -5.27 -16.94 24.70
C PHE A 3 -5.72 -16.65 23.26
N TRP A 4 -7.00 -16.36 23.02
CA TRP A 4 -7.56 -16.07 21.71
C TRP A 4 -7.57 -14.58 21.33
N GLU A 5 -7.54 -13.69 22.33
CA GLU A 5 -7.53 -12.24 22.08
C GLU A 5 -6.18 -11.70 21.59
N MET A 6 -5.07 -12.37 21.92
CA MET A 6 -3.72 -11.96 21.52
C MET A 6 -3.37 -12.24 20.04
N ARG A 7 -4.28 -12.78 19.22
CA ARG A 7 -3.92 -13.41 17.94
C ARG A 7 -4.62 -12.90 16.68
N LYS A 8 -5.42 -11.86 16.79
CA LYS A 8 -5.98 -11.22 15.60
C LYS A 8 -4.94 -10.32 14.95
N PRO A 9 -4.69 -10.47 13.63
CA PRO A 9 -3.86 -9.49 12.94
C PRO A 9 -4.52 -8.12 13.06
N THR A 10 -3.81 -7.18 13.65
CA THR A 10 -4.33 -5.83 13.93
C THR A 10 -4.13 -4.88 12.77
N THR A 11 -3.16 -5.16 11.90
CA THR A 11 -2.74 -4.25 10.85
C THR A 11 -2.63 -4.96 9.51
N ARG A 12 -3.40 -4.51 8.56
CA ARG A 12 -3.27 -4.82 7.12
C ARG A 12 -3.90 -3.69 6.33
N LEU A 13 -3.33 -3.32 5.20
CA LEU A 13 -3.90 -2.28 4.35
C LEU A 13 -5.00 -2.82 3.44
N VAL A 14 -4.76 -3.96 2.81
CA VAL A 14 -5.69 -4.54 1.84
C VAL A 14 -5.96 -6.01 2.14
N PRO A 15 -7.17 -6.50 1.86
CA PRO A 15 -7.41 -7.94 1.74
C PRO A 15 -6.62 -8.48 0.54
N TRP A 16 -6.08 -9.68 0.67
CA TRP A 16 -5.31 -10.31 -0.39
C TRP A 16 -5.58 -11.80 -0.44
N VAL A 17 -5.76 -12.34 -1.66
CA VAL A 17 -5.98 -13.76 -1.86
C VAL A 17 -4.75 -14.55 -1.38
N GLY A 18 -4.96 -15.63 -0.64
CA GLY A 18 -3.89 -16.40 -0.01
C GLY A 18 -3.28 -15.76 1.22
N GLY A 19 -3.93 -14.75 1.81
CA GLY A 19 -3.46 -14.07 3.02
C GLY A 19 -3.24 -15.02 4.18
N LYS A 20 -2.04 -14.93 4.80
CA LYS A 20 -1.56 -15.80 5.88
C LYS A 20 -2.17 -15.50 7.25
N GLY A 21 -3.23 -14.66 7.32
CA GLY A 21 -3.79 -14.20 8.60
C GLY A 21 -4.26 -15.31 9.54
N GLN A 22 -4.80 -16.39 8.98
CA GLN A 22 -5.22 -17.55 9.76
C GLN A 22 -4.04 -18.41 10.25
N LEU A 23 -2.93 -18.39 9.54
CA LEU A 23 -1.72 -19.14 9.87
C LEU A 23 -0.70 -18.32 10.65
N MET A 24 -0.92 -17.03 10.86
CA MET A 24 0.04 -16.13 11.49
C MET A 24 0.52 -16.64 12.85
N TRP A 25 -0.39 -17.13 13.67
CA TRP A 25 -0.06 -17.69 14.97
C TRP A 25 0.87 -18.91 14.89
N ALA A 26 0.63 -19.79 13.90
CA ALA A 26 1.44 -20.98 13.70
C ALA A 26 2.85 -20.58 13.22
N ILE A 27 2.93 -19.63 12.28
CA ILE A 27 4.20 -19.10 11.79
C ILE A 27 4.99 -18.47 12.95
N GLN A 28 4.36 -17.65 13.76
CA GLN A 28 5.02 -17.02 14.90
C GLN A 28 5.50 -18.02 15.95
N MET A 29 4.76 -19.11 16.17
CA MET A 29 5.19 -20.19 17.07
C MET A 29 6.37 -21.00 16.54
N LEU A 30 6.54 -21.07 15.23
CA LEU A 30 7.62 -21.81 14.59
C LEU A 30 8.91 -20.98 14.45
N LEU A 31 8.83 -19.66 14.69
CA LEU A 31 10.02 -18.82 14.64
C LEU A 31 11.01 -19.25 15.76
N PRO A 32 12.30 -19.37 15.44
CA PRO A 32 13.32 -19.62 16.45
C PRO A 32 13.36 -18.51 17.50
N SER A 33 13.83 -18.82 18.70
CA SER A 33 14.02 -17.82 19.76
C SER A 33 15.09 -16.77 19.43
N HIS A 34 16.04 -17.13 18.54
CA HIS A 34 17.17 -16.27 18.17
C HIS A 34 17.38 -16.32 16.65
N TYR A 35 17.28 -15.18 16.00
CA TYR A 35 17.63 -14.97 14.61
C TYR A 35 18.00 -13.49 14.40
N LYS A 36 18.77 -13.21 13.35
CA LYS A 36 19.20 -11.84 13.02
C LYS A 36 18.43 -11.23 11.87
N THR A 37 17.83 -12.06 11.03
CA THR A 37 17.10 -11.60 9.85
C THR A 37 15.80 -12.41 9.71
N LEU A 38 14.69 -11.71 9.53
CA LEU A 38 13.38 -12.29 9.16
C LEU A 38 13.05 -11.81 7.75
N VAL A 39 12.82 -12.76 6.83
CA VAL A 39 12.47 -12.46 5.43
C VAL A 39 11.08 -13.01 5.12
N ASP A 40 10.14 -12.12 4.86
CA ASP A 40 8.82 -12.46 4.33
C ASP A 40 8.88 -12.48 2.80
N VAL A 41 9.22 -13.63 2.23
CA VAL A 41 9.55 -13.79 0.79
C VAL A 41 8.34 -13.54 -0.11
N PHE A 42 7.15 -13.93 0.34
CA PHE A 42 5.86 -13.77 -0.33
C PHE A 42 4.93 -12.96 0.56
N GLY A 43 5.28 -11.70 0.77
CA GLY A 43 4.69 -10.85 1.80
C GLY A 43 3.19 -10.57 1.60
N GLY A 44 2.72 -10.51 0.35
CA GLY A 44 1.31 -10.26 0.04
C GLY A 44 0.83 -8.96 0.68
N SER A 45 -0.26 -9.02 1.44
CA SER A 45 -0.78 -7.86 2.19
C SER A 45 0.13 -7.37 3.33
N GLY A 46 1.28 -8.00 3.54
CA GLY A 46 2.22 -7.67 4.61
C GLY A 46 1.77 -8.11 6.01
N ILE A 47 0.79 -8.99 6.11
CA ILE A 47 0.18 -9.34 7.40
C ILE A 47 1.17 -9.96 8.38
N ILE A 48 2.11 -10.76 7.91
CA ILE A 48 3.18 -11.34 8.76
C ILE A 48 4.15 -10.23 9.16
N THR A 49 4.65 -9.49 8.19
CA THR A 49 5.60 -8.39 8.40
C THR A 49 5.05 -7.33 9.37
N LEU A 50 3.79 -6.93 9.20
CA LEU A 50 3.17 -5.88 10.00
C LEU A 50 2.79 -6.30 11.42
N ASN A 51 2.63 -7.60 11.67
CA ASN A 51 2.11 -8.09 12.96
C ASN A 51 3.09 -9.01 13.71
N THR A 52 4.31 -9.22 13.21
CA THR A 52 5.33 -10.01 13.89
C THR A 52 6.32 -9.11 14.60
N ALA A 53 6.40 -9.26 15.92
CA ALA A 53 7.46 -8.63 16.71
C ALA A 53 8.78 -9.39 16.48
N VAL A 54 9.82 -8.68 16.06
CA VAL A 54 11.15 -9.26 15.84
C VAL A 54 12.08 -8.94 17.02
N PRO A 55 13.11 -9.78 17.28
CA PRO A 55 14.11 -9.49 18.30
C PRO A 55 14.80 -8.13 18.07
N ARG A 56 15.26 -7.51 19.16
CA ARG A 56 15.98 -6.24 19.07
C ARG A 56 17.24 -6.39 18.21
N GLY A 57 17.38 -5.51 17.21
CA GLY A 57 18.50 -5.53 16.27
C GLY A 57 18.33 -6.53 15.12
N CYS A 58 17.20 -7.23 15.05
CA CYS A 58 16.86 -8.08 13.92
C CYS A 58 16.52 -7.22 12.69
N LEU A 59 17.06 -7.59 11.52
CA LEU A 59 16.67 -7.04 10.25
C LEU A 59 15.37 -7.72 9.78
N GLN A 60 14.37 -6.92 9.48
CA GLN A 60 13.10 -7.42 8.92
C GLN A 60 12.96 -6.98 7.46
N ILE A 61 12.70 -7.93 6.58
CA ILE A 61 12.60 -7.72 5.14
C ILE A 61 11.25 -8.25 4.67
N TYR A 62 10.50 -7.38 3.99
CA TYR A 62 9.33 -7.73 3.22
C TYR A 62 9.71 -7.81 1.76
N ASN A 63 9.27 -8.84 1.08
CA ASN A 63 9.38 -8.96 -0.36
C ASN A 63 8.07 -9.44 -0.98
N ASP A 64 7.71 -8.88 -2.10
CA ASP A 64 6.68 -9.45 -2.99
C ASP A 64 7.01 -9.11 -4.44
N LEU A 65 6.73 -10.06 -5.34
CA LEU A 65 6.92 -9.85 -6.77
C LEU A 65 5.88 -8.90 -7.35
N ASN A 66 4.71 -8.81 -6.72
CA ASN A 66 3.65 -7.91 -7.16
C ASN A 66 4.03 -6.45 -6.89
N HIS A 67 4.26 -5.73 -7.98
CA HIS A 67 4.70 -4.33 -7.92
C HIS A 67 3.67 -3.41 -7.23
N ASP A 68 2.38 -3.65 -7.39
CA ASP A 68 1.35 -2.81 -6.77
C ASP A 68 1.27 -3.01 -5.25
N LEU A 69 1.46 -4.24 -4.76
CA LEU A 69 1.60 -4.50 -3.32
C LEU A 69 2.84 -3.81 -2.75
N TYR A 70 3.99 -4.00 -3.39
CA TYR A 70 5.23 -3.33 -3.00
C TYR A 70 5.06 -1.80 -2.98
N ASN A 71 4.52 -1.23 -4.06
CA ASN A 71 4.33 0.21 -4.20
C ASN A 71 3.38 0.77 -3.14
N LEU A 72 2.30 0.05 -2.82
CA LEU A 72 1.38 0.46 -1.76
C LEU A 72 2.08 0.51 -0.40
N LEU A 73 2.82 -0.53 -0.02
CA LEU A 73 3.55 -0.56 1.25
C LEU A 73 4.68 0.47 1.27
N PHE A 74 5.36 0.67 0.14
CA PHE A 74 6.38 1.70 0.01
C PHE A 74 5.80 3.11 0.22
N CYS A 75 4.68 3.43 -0.41
CA CYS A 75 4.01 4.71 -0.22
C CYS A 75 3.46 4.89 1.20
N ALA A 76 2.92 3.83 1.81
CA ALA A 76 2.48 3.87 3.20
C ALA A 76 3.65 4.10 4.17
N LYS A 77 4.83 3.56 3.88
CA LYS A 77 6.04 3.75 4.68
C LYS A 77 6.64 5.14 4.52
N GLU A 78 6.92 5.54 3.27
CA GLU A 78 7.74 6.71 2.95
C GLU A 78 6.92 7.99 2.71
N ARG A 79 5.65 7.84 2.30
CA ARG A 79 4.77 8.94 1.89
C ARG A 79 3.34 8.80 2.42
N PRO A 80 3.14 8.55 3.74
CA PRO A 80 1.82 8.25 4.28
C PRO A 80 0.84 9.43 4.13
N MET A 81 1.29 10.66 4.28
CA MET A 81 0.43 11.84 4.19
C MET A 81 -0.04 12.10 2.75
N GLU A 82 0.86 11.94 1.77
CA GLU A 82 0.51 12.07 0.36
C GLU A 82 -0.46 10.96 -0.07
N LEU A 83 -0.27 9.73 0.42
CA LEU A 83 -1.19 8.62 0.17
C LEU A 83 -2.59 8.90 0.72
N VAL A 84 -2.70 9.37 1.97
CA VAL A 84 -3.98 9.76 2.57
C VAL A 84 -4.64 10.88 1.78
N ARG A 85 -3.87 11.87 1.35
CA ARG A 85 -4.35 12.99 0.55
C ARG A 85 -4.92 12.52 -0.79
N GLU A 86 -4.22 11.65 -1.51
CA GLU A 86 -4.73 11.07 -2.76
C GLU A 86 -5.98 10.22 -2.55
N LEU A 87 -6.07 9.45 -1.48
CA LEU A 87 -7.27 8.72 -1.13
C LEU A 87 -8.49 9.65 -0.93
N GLY A 88 -8.28 10.86 -0.47
CA GLY A 88 -9.32 11.89 -0.35
C GLY A 88 -9.80 12.43 -1.70
N PHE A 89 -8.95 12.41 -2.73
CA PHE A 89 -9.29 12.87 -4.08
C PHE A 89 -9.91 11.81 -4.99
N LEU A 90 -9.88 10.55 -4.59
CA LEU A 90 -10.39 9.42 -5.37
C LEU A 90 -11.59 8.76 -4.66
N PRO A 91 -12.76 9.41 -4.57
CA PRO A 91 -13.93 8.78 -3.99
C PRO A 91 -14.36 7.62 -4.90
N ILE A 92 -14.55 6.43 -4.34
CA ILE A 92 -15.24 5.33 -5.04
C ILE A 92 -16.64 5.27 -4.48
N ASN A 93 -17.57 5.93 -5.14
CA ASN A 93 -18.98 5.93 -4.76
C ASN A 93 -19.88 5.33 -5.84
N ALA A 94 -19.34 5.07 -7.03
CA ALA A 94 -20.08 4.57 -8.16
C ALA A 94 -19.26 3.54 -8.98
N HIS A 95 -19.98 2.71 -9.72
CA HIS A 95 -19.39 1.70 -10.61
C HIS A 95 -18.46 2.32 -11.66
N ASP A 96 -18.87 3.46 -12.23
CA ASP A 96 -18.09 4.15 -13.27
C ASP A 96 -16.73 4.62 -12.76
N GLU A 97 -16.65 5.08 -11.52
CA GLU A 97 -15.37 5.48 -10.88
C GLU A 97 -14.46 4.27 -10.64
N PHE A 98 -15.03 3.13 -10.30
CA PHE A 98 -14.30 1.89 -10.16
C PHE A 98 -13.67 1.45 -11.50
N ASP A 99 -14.42 1.52 -12.59
CA ASP A 99 -13.94 1.20 -13.93
C ASP A 99 -12.81 2.14 -14.37
N VAL A 100 -12.93 3.44 -14.07
CA VAL A 100 -11.86 4.42 -14.34
C VAL A 100 -10.58 4.06 -13.59
N LEU A 101 -10.68 3.71 -12.30
CA LEU A 101 -9.52 3.30 -11.51
C LEU A 101 -8.86 2.01 -12.02
N GLN A 102 -9.66 1.03 -12.44
CA GLN A 102 -9.14 -0.20 -13.07
C GLN A 102 -8.37 0.11 -14.36
N ARG A 103 -8.93 0.96 -15.22
CA ARG A 103 -8.28 1.37 -16.46
C ARG A 103 -6.97 2.11 -16.20
N GLN A 104 -6.94 2.97 -15.19
CA GLN A 104 -5.74 3.67 -14.74
C GLN A 104 -4.63 2.69 -14.29
N LEU A 105 -4.98 1.64 -13.55
CA LEU A 105 -4.02 0.61 -13.14
C LEU A 105 -3.50 -0.23 -14.32
N ARG A 106 -4.31 -0.41 -15.36
CA ARG A 106 -3.89 -1.09 -16.60
C ARG A 106 -2.96 -0.25 -17.47
N GLY A 107 -2.61 0.97 -17.05
CA GLY A 107 -1.70 1.86 -17.77
C GLY A 107 -2.38 2.74 -18.83
N GLU A 108 -3.72 2.80 -18.83
CA GLU A 108 -4.44 3.78 -19.61
C GLU A 108 -4.27 5.16 -18.95
N ASP A 109 -3.56 6.05 -19.62
CA ASP A 109 -3.16 7.34 -19.04
C ASP A 109 -4.26 8.39 -19.13
N PHE A 110 -5.19 8.35 -18.20
CA PHE A 110 -6.18 9.43 -18.02
C PHE A 110 -5.63 10.62 -17.23
N THR A 111 -4.51 10.45 -16.58
CA THR A 111 -3.97 11.42 -15.62
C THR A 111 -3.38 12.63 -16.29
N MET A 112 -2.75 12.44 -17.46
CA MET A 112 -2.15 13.56 -18.18
C MET A 112 -3.22 14.44 -18.84
N GLU A 113 -4.25 13.84 -19.41
CA GLU A 113 -5.35 14.59 -20.04
C GLU A 113 -6.12 15.46 -19.04
N TYR A 114 -6.44 14.91 -17.86
CA TYR A 114 -7.06 15.69 -16.78
C TYR A 114 -6.13 16.76 -16.22
N MET A 115 -4.85 16.48 -16.13
CA MET A 115 -3.87 17.45 -15.64
C MET A 115 -3.69 18.60 -16.62
N GLU A 116 -3.62 18.33 -17.92
CA GLU A 116 -3.56 19.36 -18.96
C GLU A 116 -4.80 20.25 -18.92
N GLN A 117 -6.00 19.69 -18.85
CA GLN A 117 -7.24 20.45 -18.70
C GLN A 117 -7.25 21.30 -17.41
N GLN A 118 -6.75 20.78 -16.29
CA GLN A 118 -6.66 21.55 -15.04
C GLN A 118 -5.63 22.68 -15.13
N LEU A 119 -4.51 22.47 -15.83
CA LEU A 119 -3.52 23.50 -16.07
C LEU A 119 -4.10 24.61 -16.95
N ASP A 120 -4.77 24.27 -18.03
CA ASP A 120 -5.42 25.22 -18.93
C ASP A 120 -6.50 26.04 -18.20
N LEU A 121 -7.34 25.40 -17.40
CA LEU A 121 -8.35 26.08 -16.58
C LEU A 121 -7.71 26.99 -15.53
N THR A 122 -6.58 26.59 -14.95
CA THR A 122 -5.84 27.42 -13.98
C THR A 122 -5.34 28.70 -14.62
N GLU A 123 -4.80 28.63 -15.83
CA GLU A 123 -4.32 29.81 -16.58
C GLU A 123 -5.46 30.74 -17.01
N ILE A 124 -6.64 30.19 -17.27
CA ILE A 124 -7.82 30.98 -17.65
C ILE A 124 -8.48 31.65 -16.46
N LEU A 125 -8.58 30.93 -15.32
CA LEU A 125 -9.40 31.35 -14.17
C LEU A 125 -8.64 32.14 -13.12
N LEU A 126 -7.30 32.00 -13.05
CA LEU A 126 -6.49 32.59 -12.00
C LEU A 126 -5.50 33.61 -12.59
N GLN A 127 -5.29 34.69 -11.83
CA GLN A 127 -4.25 35.69 -12.15
C GLN A 127 -2.91 35.31 -11.50
N PRO A 128 -1.77 35.67 -12.13
CA PRO A 128 -0.47 35.57 -11.45
C PRO A 128 -0.47 36.47 -10.18
N PRO A 129 0.14 36.02 -9.05
CA PRO A 129 0.94 34.80 -8.88
C PRO A 129 0.17 33.55 -8.49
N GLN A 130 -1.17 33.61 -8.28
CA GLN A 130 -1.96 32.47 -7.84
C GLN A 130 -1.96 31.35 -8.88
N ALA A 131 -2.04 31.69 -10.17
CA ALA A 131 -1.98 30.70 -11.24
C ALA A 131 -0.68 29.88 -11.19
N GLU A 132 0.46 30.52 -10.96
CA GLU A 132 1.75 29.86 -10.88
C GLU A 132 1.83 28.91 -9.66
N ILE A 133 1.32 29.34 -8.51
CA ILE A 133 1.28 28.49 -7.30
C ILE A 133 0.44 27.24 -7.54
N VAL A 134 -0.75 27.39 -8.12
CA VAL A 134 -1.63 26.24 -8.42
C VAL A 134 -1.01 25.34 -9.48
N ARG A 135 -0.37 25.93 -10.51
CA ARG A 135 0.36 25.16 -11.53
C ARG A 135 1.46 24.32 -10.91
N GLN A 136 2.30 24.88 -10.03
CA GLN A 136 3.36 24.15 -9.33
C GLN A 136 2.78 22.99 -8.49
N LEU A 137 1.70 23.23 -7.75
CA LEU A 137 1.03 22.19 -6.98
C LEU A 137 0.47 21.05 -7.87
N LEU A 138 -0.07 21.37 -9.04
CA LEU A 138 -0.57 20.37 -10.00
C LEU A 138 0.58 19.55 -10.60
N LEU A 139 1.69 20.21 -10.96
CA LEU A 139 2.89 19.52 -11.47
C LEU A 139 3.53 18.63 -10.41
N GLU A 140 3.64 19.10 -9.17
CA GLU A 140 4.11 18.28 -8.04
C GLU A 140 3.22 17.06 -7.83
N ARG A 141 1.89 17.24 -7.88
CA ARG A 141 0.94 16.13 -7.80
C ARG A 141 1.11 15.14 -8.96
N GLY A 142 1.31 15.63 -10.17
CA GLY A 142 1.59 14.79 -11.34
C GLY A 142 2.87 13.97 -11.19
N SER A 143 3.89 14.51 -10.50
CA SER A 143 5.15 13.80 -10.21
C SER A 143 5.00 12.66 -9.17
N LEU A 144 3.89 12.60 -8.43
CA LEU A 144 3.57 11.58 -7.46
C LEU A 144 2.84 10.36 -8.07
N GLY A 145 3.18 9.97 -9.31
CA GLY A 145 2.53 8.88 -10.03
C GLY A 145 2.44 7.57 -9.24
N ASN A 146 3.49 7.23 -8.47
CA ASN A 146 3.50 6.05 -7.60
C ASN A 146 2.49 6.15 -6.46
N VAL A 147 2.29 7.32 -5.86
CA VAL A 147 1.30 7.55 -4.79
C VAL A 147 -0.12 7.44 -5.34
N ARG A 148 -0.38 7.97 -6.51
CA ARG A 148 -1.69 7.87 -7.18
C ARG A 148 -2.02 6.43 -7.54
N ARG A 149 -1.06 5.70 -8.07
CA ARG A 149 -1.20 4.27 -8.36
C ARG A 149 -1.46 3.47 -7.08
N ALA A 150 -0.75 3.76 -5.99
CA ALA A 150 -0.97 3.14 -4.70
C ALA A 150 -2.38 3.42 -4.15
N ALA A 151 -2.86 4.65 -4.25
CA ALA A 151 -4.21 5.04 -3.82
C ALA A 151 -5.29 4.31 -4.63
N ALA A 152 -5.15 4.25 -5.96
CA ALA A 152 -6.06 3.52 -6.83
C ALA A 152 -6.10 2.02 -6.49
N PHE A 153 -4.93 1.40 -6.36
CA PHE A 153 -4.80 -0.02 -5.99
C PHE A 153 -5.44 -0.31 -4.61
N TYR A 154 -5.15 0.52 -3.60
CA TYR A 154 -5.72 0.40 -2.28
C TYR A 154 -7.26 0.40 -2.31
N LYS A 155 -7.86 1.36 -3.00
CA LYS A 155 -9.32 1.46 -3.11
C LYS A 155 -9.92 0.28 -3.86
N LEU A 156 -9.34 -0.12 -4.99
CA LEU A 156 -9.82 -1.26 -5.75
C LEU A 156 -9.80 -2.55 -4.94
N GLN A 157 -8.71 -2.82 -4.21
CA GLN A 157 -8.60 -4.02 -3.38
C GLN A 157 -9.60 -4.02 -2.21
N ARG A 158 -9.87 -2.88 -1.61
CA ARG A 158 -10.81 -2.79 -0.48
C ARG A 158 -12.27 -2.84 -0.89
N TYR A 159 -12.61 -2.41 -2.09
CA TYR A 159 -14.00 -2.30 -2.56
C TYR A 159 -14.34 -3.30 -3.68
N SER A 160 -13.40 -4.13 -4.10
CA SER A 160 -13.68 -5.20 -5.06
C SER A 160 -14.37 -6.38 -4.40
N TYR A 161 -15.18 -7.06 -5.19
CA TYR A 161 -15.73 -8.35 -4.80
C TYR A 161 -14.62 -9.40 -4.77
N ASN A 162 -14.57 -10.22 -3.72
CA ASN A 162 -13.52 -11.22 -3.52
C ASN A 162 -12.08 -10.69 -3.47
N SER A 163 -11.88 -9.41 -3.26
CA SER A 163 -10.53 -8.81 -3.15
C SER A 163 -9.62 -9.07 -4.37
N SER A 164 -10.20 -9.29 -5.55
CA SER A 164 -9.47 -9.50 -6.80
C SER A 164 -9.14 -8.18 -7.53
N GLY A 165 -9.86 -7.10 -7.23
CA GLY A 165 -9.78 -5.84 -7.94
C GLY A 165 -10.52 -5.82 -9.29
N ASP A 166 -11.21 -6.91 -9.64
CA ASP A 166 -11.82 -7.10 -10.96
C ASP A 166 -13.28 -6.62 -11.06
N SER A 167 -13.97 -6.57 -9.93
CA SER A 167 -15.39 -6.20 -9.89
C SER A 167 -15.76 -5.41 -8.64
N TYR A 168 -16.70 -4.48 -8.80
CA TYR A 168 -17.16 -3.62 -7.71
C TYR A 168 -18.07 -4.37 -6.74
N GLY A 169 -17.69 -4.40 -5.46
CA GLY A 169 -18.45 -5.06 -4.38
C GLY A 169 -19.35 -4.14 -3.58
N GLY A 170 -19.33 -2.84 -3.86
CA GLY A 170 -20.05 -1.81 -3.09
C GLY A 170 -19.33 -1.43 -1.77
N GLY A 171 -19.75 -0.35 -1.18
CA GLY A 171 -19.24 0.13 0.10
C GLY A 171 -19.03 1.64 0.13
N SER A 172 -19.06 2.21 1.34
CA SER A 172 -18.73 3.62 1.56
C SER A 172 -17.27 3.79 1.95
N CYS A 173 -16.65 4.86 1.47
CA CYS A 173 -15.29 5.22 1.77
C CYS A 173 -15.26 6.11 3.03
N ASP A 174 -14.70 5.63 4.14
CA ASP A 174 -14.41 6.46 5.31
C ASP A 174 -12.91 6.83 5.34
N ILE A 175 -12.61 8.08 5.00
CA ILE A 175 -11.24 8.60 4.94
C ILE A 175 -10.54 8.56 6.31
N ARG A 176 -11.27 8.68 7.42
CA ARG A 176 -10.69 8.64 8.77
C ARG A 176 -10.14 7.26 9.08
N ARG A 177 -10.83 6.21 8.61
CA ARG A 177 -10.39 4.84 8.74
C ARG A 177 -9.13 4.59 7.91
N PHE A 178 -9.08 5.12 6.70
CA PHE A 178 -7.88 5.04 5.84
C PHE A 178 -6.69 5.72 6.48
N PHE A 179 -6.87 6.90 7.06
CA PHE A 179 -5.82 7.59 7.77
C PHE A 179 -5.24 6.74 8.89
N HIS A 180 -6.09 6.16 9.73
CA HIS A 180 -5.65 5.30 10.83
C HIS A 180 -4.86 4.09 10.33
N ASP A 181 -5.40 3.36 9.36
CA ASP A 181 -4.78 2.14 8.83
C ASP A 181 -3.40 2.44 8.19
N ILE A 182 -3.31 3.52 7.41
CA ILE A 182 -2.07 3.92 6.74
C ILE A 182 -1.04 4.40 7.76
N TRP A 183 -1.46 5.19 8.74
CA TRP A 183 -0.59 5.70 9.79
C TRP A 183 0.01 4.58 10.65
N GLU A 184 -0.81 3.63 11.06
CA GLU A 184 -0.38 2.44 11.79
C GLU A 184 0.59 1.59 10.95
N CYS A 185 0.28 1.39 9.68
CA CYS A 185 1.16 0.68 8.75
C CYS A 185 2.51 1.39 8.59
N SER A 186 2.50 2.70 8.38
CA SER A 186 3.71 3.52 8.31
C SER A 186 4.60 3.35 9.53
N HIS A 187 3.99 3.38 10.71
CA HIS A 187 4.72 3.22 11.97
C HIS A 187 5.37 1.84 12.10
N ARG A 188 4.66 0.78 11.72
CA ARG A 188 5.15 -0.59 11.76
C ARG A 188 6.22 -0.88 10.71
N LEU A 189 6.16 -0.25 9.55
CA LEU A 189 7.13 -0.42 8.48
C LEU A 189 8.42 0.38 8.66
N LYS A 190 8.50 1.25 9.65
CA LYS A 190 9.61 2.19 9.83
C LYS A 190 11.00 1.55 9.70
N ASN A 191 11.18 0.36 10.27
CA ASN A 191 12.44 -0.36 10.30
C ASN A 191 12.44 -1.61 9.40
N VAL A 192 11.47 -1.74 8.50
CA VAL A 192 11.35 -2.85 7.55
C VAL A 192 11.95 -2.46 6.22
N VAL A 193 12.80 -3.29 5.68
CA VAL A 193 13.28 -3.16 4.29
C VAL A 193 12.23 -3.72 3.35
N LEU A 194 11.84 -2.94 2.35
CA LEU A 194 10.88 -3.36 1.33
C LEU A 194 11.61 -3.70 0.03
N GLU A 195 11.35 -4.87 -0.50
CA GLU A 195 11.92 -5.38 -1.75
C GLU A 195 10.82 -5.82 -2.72
N ASN A 196 11.13 -5.74 -4.02
CA ASN A 196 10.25 -6.18 -5.09
C ASN A 196 11.04 -7.05 -6.07
N LYS A 197 11.44 -8.23 -5.59
CA LYS A 197 12.32 -9.16 -6.30
C LYS A 197 11.66 -10.53 -6.43
N ASP A 198 12.12 -11.30 -7.42
CA ASP A 198 11.76 -12.71 -7.47
C ASP A 198 12.28 -13.46 -6.22
N PHE A 199 11.62 -14.56 -5.89
CA PHE A 199 11.92 -15.30 -4.66
C PHE A 199 13.33 -15.92 -4.66
N GLU A 200 13.85 -16.32 -5.82
CA GLU A 200 15.19 -16.90 -5.93
C GLU A 200 16.25 -15.87 -5.57
N SER A 201 16.11 -14.66 -6.07
CA SER A 201 17.03 -13.55 -5.77
C SER A 201 17.01 -13.17 -4.29
N ILE A 202 15.84 -13.12 -3.65
CA ILE A 202 15.70 -12.82 -2.23
C ILE A 202 16.29 -13.93 -1.37
N ILE A 203 16.01 -15.19 -1.66
CA ILE A 203 16.56 -16.33 -0.91
C ILE A 203 18.08 -16.38 -1.06
N ALA A 204 18.59 -16.20 -2.27
CA ALA A 204 20.05 -16.19 -2.51
C ALA A 204 20.75 -15.06 -1.75
N ALA A 205 20.15 -13.87 -1.70
CA ALA A 205 20.73 -12.71 -1.02
C ALA A 205 20.77 -12.86 0.51
N HIS A 206 19.88 -13.67 1.10
CA HIS A 206 19.72 -13.81 2.54
C HIS A 206 19.91 -15.26 3.03
N ASN A 207 20.64 -16.08 2.28
CA ASN A 207 20.95 -17.47 2.65
C ASN A 207 22.04 -17.53 3.73
N ASP A 208 21.67 -17.20 4.94
CA ASP A 208 22.52 -17.19 6.14
C ASP A 208 21.88 -18.05 7.24
N PRO A 209 22.67 -18.80 8.05
CA PRO A 209 22.12 -19.63 9.12
C PRO A 209 21.33 -18.90 10.20
N GLN A 210 21.43 -17.56 10.28
CA GLN A 210 20.69 -16.71 11.23
C GLN A 210 19.50 -16.00 10.55
N THR A 211 19.16 -16.36 9.33
CA THR A 211 18.00 -15.89 8.58
C THR A 211 16.85 -16.88 8.68
N VAL A 212 15.64 -16.39 8.87
CA VAL A 212 14.39 -17.15 8.93
C VAL A 212 13.44 -16.63 7.88
#